data_9c0160bec1dd76079d97790e260805ad
#
_entry.id   9c0160bec1dd76079d97790e260805ad
#
_cell.length_a   1.000
_cell.length_b   1.000
_cell.length_c   1.000
_cell.angle_alpha   90.00
_cell.angle_beta   90.00
_cell.angle_gamma   90.00
#
_symmetry.space_group_name_H-M   'P 1'
#
loop_
_entity.id
_entity.type
_entity.pdbx_description
1 polymer ?
#
loop_
_entity_poly.entity_id
_entity_poly.type
_entity_poly.pdbx_seq_one_letter_code
_entity_poly.pdbx_strand_id
1 'polypeptide(L)'
;RRVIVGMTASGVAPRLLTPTSHERWMSGSEYQANVASMLLAHNAILPLMPLAQVFFVALLVMLCALATTSALPPWLVAVVAIPAPLLLSFILLRGFNLWFAPVTAVVCIIVLLLAWGLGRIRYWRRQANRDPLTGLANRMRFEETLQMETDAARRSGRPLSLLLVDVDHFKSYNDTYGHYVGDRVLRQVANTIDDLTRRPRDLAARFGGDEFAVILPDTPQAGAVQLIESLLARTRQQGITVDRGRLAQISLTIGVYTVVPSAQDTPSDLFEAADAALYRAKEAGRDTYSADPPPII
;
A
#
# COMPACT_ATOMS: atom_id res chain seq x y z
N ARG A 1 -53.49 -43.86 11.36
CA ARG A 1 -53.86 -42.51 10.87
C ARG A 1 -54.14 -41.61 12.07
N ARG A 2 -53.43 -40.48 12.18
CA ARG A 2 -53.70 -39.44 13.18
C ARG A 2 -54.62 -38.38 12.51
N VAL A 3 -55.70 -38.00 13.16
CA VAL A 3 -56.64 -37.03 12.62
C VAL A 3 -56.61 -35.79 13.55
N ILE A 4 -56.44 -34.61 12.98
CA ILE A 4 -56.51 -33.35 13.67
C ILE A 4 -57.89 -32.77 13.39
N VAL A 5 -58.68 -32.61 14.44
CA VAL A 5 -60.02 -32.03 14.36
C VAL A 5 -59.94 -30.62 14.97
N GLY A 6 -60.43 -29.64 14.23
CA GLY A 6 -60.46 -28.24 14.72
C GLY A 6 -61.61 -27.44 14.11
N MET A 7 -61.98 -26.36 14.74
CA MET A 7 -63.02 -25.47 14.26
C MET A 7 -62.52 -24.59 13.12
N THR A 8 -63.26 -24.58 12.01
CA THR A 8 -62.95 -23.78 10.82
C THR A 8 -63.95 -22.64 10.55
N ALA A 9 -64.99 -22.50 11.43
CA ALA A 9 -66.02 -21.49 11.24
C ALA A 9 -65.50 -20.06 11.30
N SER A 10 -65.92 -19.24 10.34
CA SER A 10 -65.57 -17.82 10.29
C SER A 10 -66.04 -17.08 11.54
N GLY A 11 -65.11 -16.40 12.23
CA GLY A 11 -65.36 -15.63 13.43
C GLY A 11 -65.16 -16.35 14.76
N VAL A 12 -64.92 -17.69 14.75
CA VAL A 12 -64.74 -18.49 15.98
C VAL A 12 -63.29 -18.93 16.18
N ALA A 13 -62.52 -19.11 15.10
CA ALA A 13 -61.13 -19.52 15.19
C ALA A 13 -60.17 -18.40 14.72
N PRO A 14 -59.01 -18.23 15.37
CA PRO A 14 -58.02 -17.28 14.93
C PRO A 14 -57.54 -17.64 13.53
N ARG A 15 -57.44 -16.64 12.68
CA ARG A 15 -56.90 -16.78 11.33
C ARG A 15 -55.46 -16.30 11.30
N LEU A 16 -54.59 -17.04 10.66
CA LEU A 16 -53.14 -16.77 10.54
C LEU A 16 -52.77 -16.54 9.09
N LEU A 17 -51.96 -15.52 8.85
CA LEU A 17 -51.30 -15.30 7.57
C LEU A 17 -49.88 -15.87 7.67
N THR A 18 -49.50 -16.75 6.77
CA THR A 18 -48.16 -17.30 6.72
C THR A 18 -47.48 -16.90 5.40
N PRO A 19 -46.16 -16.81 5.35
CA PRO A 19 -45.46 -16.43 4.13
C PRO A 19 -45.77 -17.31 2.92
N THR A 20 -46.25 -18.54 3.16
CA THR A 20 -46.55 -19.54 2.10
C THR A 20 -48.05 -19.64 1.79
N SER A 21 -48.91 -18.86 2.45
CA SER A 21 -50.37 -18.94 2.29
C SER A 21 -50.91 -18.15 1.08
N HIS A 22 -50.06 -17.54 0.28
CA HIS A 22 -50.45 -16.75 -0.90
C HIS A 22 -51.62 -15.80 -0.61
N GLU A 23 -51.50 -15.02 0.46
CA GLU A 23 -52.48 -14.05 0.93
C GLU A 23 -53.82 -14.66 1.41
N ARG A 24 -53.97 -15.97 1.47
CA ARG A 24 -55.14 -16.62 2.06
C ARG A 24 -54.96 -16.81 3.56
N TRP A 25 -55.98 -16.41 4.31
CA TRP A 25 -56.03 -16.64 5.75
C TRP A 25 -56.25 -18.13 6.04
N MET A 26 -55.33 -18.70 6.82
CA MET A 26 -55.39 -20.09 7.25
C MET A 26 -56.02 -20.22 8.62
N SER A 27 -56.83 -21.21 8.86
CA SER A 27 -57.39 -21.48 10.20
C SER A 27 -56.32 -22.05 11.13
N GLY A 28 -56.43 -21.80 12.45
CA GLY A 28 -55.45 -22.34 13.40
C GLY A 28 -55.33 -23.87 13.34
N SER A 29 -56.41 -24.61 13.09
CA SER A 29 -56.42 -26.06 12.92
C SER A 29 -55.70 -26.49 11.66
N GLU A 30 -55.88 -25.77 10.58
CA GLU A 30 -55.15 -26.04 9.30
C GLU A 30 -53.67 -25.79 9.45
N TYR A 31 -53.28 -24.72 10.13
CA TYR A 31 -51.87 -24.44 10.46
C TYR A 31 -51.26 -25.57 11.30
N GLN A 32 -51.94 -26.00 12.38
CA GLN A 32 -51.48 -27.11 13.22
C GLN A 32 -51.42 -28.45 12.46
N ALA A 33 -52.36 -28.71 11.57
CA ALA A 33 -52.35 -29.89 10.71
C ALA A 33 -51.16 -29.90 9.77
N ASN A 34 -50.83 -28.74 9.17
CA ASN A 34 -49.65 -28.59 8.30
C ASN A 34 -48.37 -28.76 9.09
N VAL A 35 -48.24 -28.17 10.28
CA VAL A 35 -47.09 -28.36 11.16
C VAL A 35 -46.93 -29.80 11.59
N ALA A 36 -48.02 -30.48 12.00
CA ALA A 36 -47.96 -31.88 12.37
C ALA A 36 -47.61 -32.78 11.18
N SER A 37 -48.14 -32.51 9.99
CA SER A 37 -47.79 -33.21 8.76
C SER A 37 -46.31 -33.05 8.41
N MET A 38 -45.78 -31.83 8.51
CA MET A 38 -44.37 -31.51 8.28
C MET A 38 -43.43 -32.25 9.25
N LEU A 39 -43.80 -32.29 10.55
CA LEU A 39 -43.02 -33.02 11.56
C LEU A 39 -43.09 -34.52 11.37
N LEU A 40 -44.25 -35.08 11.02
CA LEU A 40 -44.41 -36.51 10.75
C LEU A 40 -43.75 -36.98 9.47
N ALA A 41 -43.64 -36.14 8.47
CA ALA A 41 -42.94 -36.39 7.22
C ALA A 41 -41.40 -36.17 7.34
N HIS A 42 -40.91 -35.78 8.50
CA HIS A 42 -39.52 -35.38 8.72
C HIS A 42 -39.04 -34.29 7.76
N ASN A 43 -39.90 -33.44 7.27
CA ASN A 43 -39.62 -32.34 6.34
C ASN A 43 -39.45 -30.99 7.04
N ALA A 44 -39.37 -31.00 8.37
CA ALA A 44 -39.15 -29.79 9.14
C ALA A 44 -37.73 -29.27 8.87
N ILE A 45 -37.64 -27.99 8.47
CA ILE A 45 -36.35 -27.30 8.35
C ILE A 45 -35.88 -26.97 9.77
N LEU A 46 -34.76 -27.54 10.18
CA LEU A 46 -34.15 -27.31 11.48
C LEU A 46 -32.98 -26.36 11.36
N PRO A 47 -32.87 -25.32 12.20
CA PRO A 47 -31.68 -24.50 12.24
C PRO A 47 -30.50 -25.33 12.75
N LEU A 48 -29.32 -25.11 12.17
CA LEU A 48 -28.11 -25.74 12.64
C LEU A 48 -27.82 -25.30 14.09
N MET A 49 -27.33 -26.19 14.93
CA MET A 49 -26.93 -25.86 16.30
C MET A 49 -25.89 -24.73 16.29
N PRO A 50 -25.93 -23.78 17.25
CA PRO A 50 -25.04 -22.61 17.24
C PRO A 50 -23.56 -22.97 17.16
N LEU A 51 -23.11 -24.03 17.87
CA LEU A 51 -21.73 -24.50 17.82
C LEU A 51 -21.34 -25.03 16.43
N ALA A 52 -22.23 -25.76 15.78
CA ALA A 52 -22.01 -26.25 14.41
C ALA A 52 -21.95 -25.10 13.39
N GLN A 53 -22.80 -24.07 13.59
CA GLN A 53 -22.77 -22.87 12.76
C GLN A 53 -21.44 -22.14 12.87
N VAL A 54 -20.94 -21.92 14.09
CA VAL A 54 -19.61 -21.31 14.35
C VAL A 54 -18.49 -22.13 13.72
N PHE A 55 -18.55 -23.46 13.84
CA PHE A 55 -17.58 -24.36 13.23
C PHE A 55 -17.52 -24.21 11.71
N PHE A 56 -18.66 -24.24 11.01
CA PHE A 56 -18.68 -24.09 9.56
C PHE A 56 -18.22 -22.71 9.09
N VAL A 57 -18.60 -21.64 9.81
CA VAL A 57 -18.10 -20.29 9.53
C VAL A 57 -16.59 -20.22 9.68
N ALA A 58 -16.06 -20.73 10.80
CA ALA A 58 -14.63 -20.74 11.06
C ALA A 58 -13.86 -21.57 10.01
N LEU A 59 -14.40 -22.72 9.61
CA LEU A 59 -13.82 -23.58 8.58
C LEU A 59 -13.75 -22.87 7.22
N LEU A 60 -14.84 -22.21 6.79
CA LEU A 60 -14.89 -21.48 5.51
C LEU A 60 -13.93 -20.29 5.51
N VAL A 61 -13.87 -19.53 6.61
CA VAL A 61 -12.93 -18.40 6.76
C VAL A 61 -11.48 -18.91 6.76
N MET A 62 -11.19 -20.02 7.45
CA MET A 62 -9.85 -20.61 7.46
C MET A 62 -9.44 -21.10 6.08
N LEU A 63 -10.31 -21.76 5.33
CA LEU A 63 -10.04 -22.20 3.95
C LEU A 63 -9.79 -21.01 3.02
N CYS A 64 -10.57 -19.93 3.17
CA CYS A 64 -10.34 -18.67 2.46
C CYS A 64 -8.98 -18.06 2.81
N ALA A 65 -8.63 -17.98 4.11
CA ALA A 65 -7.34 -17.49 4.56
C ALA A 65 -6.18 -18.31 3.98
N LEU A 66 -6.29 -19.64 3.98
CA LEU A 66 -5.30 -20.52 3.37
C LEU A 66 -5.19 -20.29 1.86
N ALA A 67 -6.31 -20.09 1.15
CA ALA A 67 -6.30 -19.77 -0.27
C ALA A 67 -5.59 -18.44 -0.59
N THR A 68 -5.62 -17.45 0.32
CA THR A 68 -4.90 -16.17 0.14
C THR A 68 -3.38 -16.32 0.22
N THR A 69 -2.86 -17.40 0.82
CA THR A 69 -1.41 -17.68 0.85
C THR A 69 -0.91 -18.40 -0.40
N SER A 70 -1.83 -18.93 -1.23
CA SER A 70 -1.50 -19.61 -2.47
C SER A 70 -1.12 -18.61 -3.59
N ALA A 71 -0.53 -19.12 -4.67
CA ALA A 71 -0.18 -18.33 -5.85
C ALA A 71 -1.40 -17.96 -6.72
N LEU A 72 -2.63 -18.26 -6.28
CA LEU A 72 -3.85 -17.97 -7.03
C LEU A 72 -4.10 -16.47 -7.16
N PRO A 73 -4.64 -16.02 -8.30
CA PRO A 73 -5.00 -14.62 -8.46
C PRO A 73 -6.15 -14.22 -7.50
N PRO A 74 -6.11 -13.00 -6.92
CA PRO A 74 -7.08 -12.55 -5.91
C PRO A 74 -8.54 -12.65 -6.33
N TRP A 75 -8.82 -12.36 -7.60
CA TRP A 75 -10.19 -12.43 -8.13
C TRP A 75 -10.73 -13.85 -8.14
N LEU A 76 -9.88 -14.87 -8.39
CA LEU A 76 -10.29 -16.27 -8.39
C LEU A 76 -10.64 -16.74 -6.97
N VAL A 77 -9.84 -16.33 -5.96
CA VAL A 77 -10.14 -16.62 -4.55
C VAL A 77 -11.49 -16.00 -4.16
N ALA A 78 -11.77 -14.77 -4.55
CA ALA A 78 -13.03 -14.09 -4.25
C ALA A 78 -14.24 -14.78 -4.93
N VAL A 79 -14.11 -15.12 -6.22
CA VAL A 79 -15.18 -15.77 -7.01
C VAL A 79 -15.56 -17.14 -6.43
N VAL A 80 -14.62 -17.85 -5.80
CA VAL A 80 -14.89 -19.16 -5.19
C VAL A 80 -15.36 -19.00 -3.74
N ALA A 81 -14.70 -18.16 -2.94
CA ALA A 81 -14.94 -18.06 -1.50
C ALA A 81 -16.27 -17.38 -1.16
N ILE A 82 -16.69 -16.36 -1.91
CA ILE A 82 -17.93 -15.62 -1.59
C ILE A 82 -19.19 -16.48 -1.79
N PRO A 83 -19.38 -17.27 -2.87
CA PRO A 83 -20.56 -18.11 -3.01
C PRO A 83 -20.49 -19.40 -2.19
N ALA A 84 -19.33 -19.83 -1.70
CA ALA A 84 -19.18 -21.08 -0.95
C ALA A 84 -20.13 -21.23 0.26
N PRO A 85 -20.35 -20.21 1.12
CA PRO A 85 -21.32 -20.31 2.22
C PRO A 85 -22.76 -20.49 1.72
N LEU A 86 -23.12 -19.87 0.60
CA LEU A 86 -24.46 -19.99 0.00
C LEU A 86 -24.68 -21.39 -0.55
N LEU A 87 -23.67 -21.92 -1.24
CA LEU A 87 -23.70 -23.29 -1.74
C LEU A 87 -23.78 -24.31 -0.61
N LEU A 88 -23.01 -24.12 0.46
CA LEU A 88 -23.08 -24.97 1.66
C LEU A 88 -24.49 -24.93 2.28
N SER A 89 -25.07 -23.73 2.44
CA SER A 89 -26.43 -23.56 2.96
C SER A 89 -27.45 -24.29 2.09
N PHE A 90 -27.33 -24.18 0.75
CA PHE A 90 -28.21 -24.86 -0.19
C PHE A 90 -28.08 -26.39 -0.11
N ILE A 91 -26.86 -26.93 -0.03
CA ILE A 91 -26.61 -28.36 0.09
C ILE A 91 -27.19 -28.91 1.40
N LEU A 92 -26.96 -28.25 2.53
CA LEU A 92 -27.50 -28.66 3.83
C LEU A 92 -29.02 -28.60 3.87
N LEU A 93 -29.61 -27.58 3.26
CA LEU A 93 -31.05 -27.45 3.19
C LEU A 93 -31.71 -28.55 2.32
N ARG A 94 -31.13 -28.81 1.15
CA ARG A 94 -31.70 -29.80 0.23
C ARG A 94 -31.44 -31.25 0.63
N GLY A 95 -30.27 -31.54 1.24
CA GLY A 95 -29.86 -32.89 1.59
C GLY A 95 -30.34 -33.36 2.97
N PHE A 96 -30.43 -32.43 3.92
CA PHE A 96 -30.62 -32.78 5.34
C PHE A 96 -31.74 -31.98 6.03
N ASN A 97 -32.43 -31.10 5.32
CA ASN A 97 -33.39 -30.13 5.91
C ASN A 97 -32.78 -29.26 7.03
N LEU A 98 -31.46 -29.00 6.96
CA LEU A 98 -30.74 -28.19 7.92
C LEU A 98 -30.48 -26.80 7.35
N TRP A 99 -30.82 -25.77 8.12
CA TRP A 99 -30.54 -24.38 7.75
C TRP A 99 -29.24 -23.90 8.36
N PHE A 100 -28.28 -23.59 7.49
CA PHE A 100 -27.07 -22.84 7.80
C PHE A 100 -27.28 -21.37 7.42
N ALA A 101 -27.05 -20.41 8.35
CA ALA A 101 -27.14 -18.97 8.07
C ALA A 101 -25.82 -18.47 7.40
N PRO A 102 -25.81 -18.26 6.05
CA PRO A 102 -24.57 -17.98 5.33
C PRO A 102 -24.06 -16.55 5.49
N VAL A 103 -24.92 -15.61 5.93
CA VAL A 103 -24.62 -14.16 5.94
C VAL A 103 -23.37 -13.84 6.75
N THR A 104 -23.24 -14.40 7.95
CA THR A 104 -22.08 -14.18 8.82
C THR A 104 -20.79 -14.65 8.16
N ALA A 105 -20.80 -15.82 7.50
CA ALA A 105 -19.64 -16.35 6.79
C ALA A 105 -19.26 -15.45 5.61
N VAL A 106 -20.24 -15.01 4.82
CA VAL A 106 -20.00 -14.09 3.68
C VAL A 106 -19.38 -12.79 4.15
N VAL A 107 -19.93 -12.18 5.21
CA VAL A 107 -19.38 -10.93 5.76
C VAL A 107 -17.95 -11.12 6.25
N CYS A 108 -17.68 -12.17 7.02
CA CYS A 108 -16.31 -12.48 7.49
C CYS A 108 -15.33 -12.68 6.33
N ILE A 109 -15.73 -13.40 5.28
CA ILE A 109 -14.90 -13.61 4.09
C ILE A 109 -14.64 -12.30 3.36
N ILE A 110 -15.64 -11.45 3.18
CA ILE A 110 -15.46 -10.13 2.55
C ILE A 110 -14.48 -9.27 3.35
N VAL A 111 -14.64 -9.19 4.66
CA VAL A 111 -13.72 -8.43 5.53
C VAL A 111 -12.29 -8.96 5.43
N LEU A 112 -12.11 -10.29 5.44
CA LEU A 112 -10.81 -10.92 5.28
C LEU A 112 -10.17 -10.57 3.93
N LEU A 113 -10.92 -10.69 2.83
CA LEU A 113 -10.43 -10.39 1.49
C LEU A 113 -10.08 -8.91 1.31
N LEU A 114 -10.87 -7.99 1.88
CA LEU A 114 -10.56 -6.57 1.88
C LEU A 114 -9.29 -6.26 2.67
N ALA A 115 -9.14 -6.81 3.86
CA ALA A 115 -7.94 -6.64 4.69
C ALA A 115 -6.68 -7.17 3.97
N TRP A 116 -6.79 -8.35 3.37
CA TRP A 116 -5.71 -8.95 2.58
C TRP A 116 -5.36 -8.11 1.34
N GLY A 117 -6.36 -7.67 0.57
CA GLY A 117 -6.19 -6.82 -0.61
C GLY A 117 -5.50 -5.50 -0.27
N LEU A 118 -5.94 -4.83 0.80
CA LEU A 118 -5.30 -3.60 1.29
C LEU A 118 -3.85 -3.85 1.74
N GLY A 119 -3.59 -4.96 2.44
CA GLY A 119 -2.24 -5.37 2.82
C GLY A 119 -1.33 -5.60 1.61
N ARG A 120 -1.84 -6.27 0.58
CA ARG A 120 -1.12 -6.55 -0.66
C ARG A 120 -0.81 -5.27 -1.46
N ILE A 121 -1.77 -4.34 -1.56
CA ILE A 121 -1.56 -3.03 -2.19
C ILE A 121 -0.48 -2.23 -1.45
N ARG A 122 -0.51 -2.21 -0.11
CA ARG A 122 0.52 -1.54 0.71
C ARG A 122 1.90 -2.17 0.53
N TYR A 123 1.97 -3.50 0.45
CA TYR A 123 3.22 -4.23 0.19
C TYR A 123 3.82 -3.86 -1.18
N TRP A 124 3.02 -3.90 -2.25
CA TRP A 124 3.46 -3.52 -3.58
C TRP A 124 3.86 -2.05 -3.69
N ARG A 125 3.10 -1.14 -3.05
CA ARG A 125 3.49 0.27 -2.98
C ARG A 125 4.83 0.47 -2.27
N ARG A 126 5.10 -0.25 -1.18
CA ARG A 126 6.39 -0.17 -0.48
C ARG A 126 7.55 -0.65 -1.34
N GLN A 127 7.37 -1.70 -2.12
CA GLN A 127 8.38 -2.17 -3.08
C GLN A 127 8.53 -1.23 -4.28
N ALA A 128 7.41 -0.65 -4.75
CA ALA A 128 7.44 0.33 -5.83
C ALA A 128 8.06 1.68 -5.45
N ASN A 129 8.34 1.95 -4.16
CA ASN A 129 8.86 3.23 -3.67
C ASN A 129 10.39 3.29 -3.54
N ARG A 130 11.09 2.21 -3.88
CA ARG A 130 12.57 2.15 -3.83
C ARG A 130 13.17 1.91 -5.20
N ASP A 131 14.34 2.49 -5.42
CA ASP A 131 15.17 2.18 -6.58
C ASP A 131 15.85 0.81 -6.40
N PRO A 132 15.72 -0.14 -7.33
CA PRO A 132 16.20 -1.51 -7.14
C PRO A 132 17.75 -1.61 -7.17
N LEU A 133 18.43 -0.64 -7.76
CA LEU A 133 19.90 -0.65 -7.83
C LEU A 133 20.53 -0.12 -6.54
N THR A 134 20.02 0.99 -6.04
CA THR A 134 20.62 1.75 -4.94
C THR A 134 19.94 1.53 -3.59
N GLY A 135 18.70 1.06 -3.56
CA GLY A 135 17.90 0.91 -2.35
C GLY A 135 17.33 2.21 -1.78
N LEU A 136 17.71 3.37 -2.31
CA LEU A 136 17.14 4.67 -1.96
C LEU A 136 15.66 4.77 -2.40
N ALA A 137 14.99 5.83 -2.00
CA ALA A 137 13.70 6.15 -2.57
C ALA A 137 13.82 6.34 -4.09
N ASN A 138 12.78 5.99 -4.82
CA ASN A 138 12.71 6.28 -6.25
C ASN A 138 12.05 7.66 -6.49
N ARG A 139 12.00 8.07 -7.76
CA ARG A 139 11.41 9.34 -8.20
C ARG A 139 9.97 9.53 -7.71
N MET A 140 9.13 8.50 -7.80
CA MET A 140 7.73 8.60 -7.36
C MET A 140 7.63 8.91 -5.85
N ARG A 141 8.42 8.22 -5.03
CA ARG A 141 8.48 8.48 -3.58
C ARG A 141 9.03 9.85 -3.25
N PHE A 142 10.02 10.31 -4.02
CA PHE A 142 10.55 11.66 -3.90
C PHE A 142 9.48 12.72 -4.17
N GLU A 143 8.75 12.63 -5.27
CA GLU A 143 7.71 13.59 -5.65
C GLU A 143 6.59 13.65 -4.59
N GLU A 144 6.11 12.47 -4.10
CA GLU A 144 5.14 12.41 -3.00
C GLU A 144 5.66 13.07 -1.72
N THR A 145 6.93 12.82 -1.37
CA THR A 145 7.51 13.37 -0.13
C THR A 145 7.77 14.87 -0.26
N LEU A 146 8.24 15.34 -1.40
CA LEU A 146 8.46 16.77 -1.64
C LEU A 146 7.15 17.55 -1.48
N GLN A 147 6.04 17.05 -2.03
CA GLN A 147 4.72 17.65 -1.84
C GLN A 147 4.34 17.72 -0.35
N MET A 148 4.46 16.60 0.37
CA MET A 148 4.12 16.53 1.79
C MET A 148 4.96 17.47 2.65
N GLU A 149 6.28 17.53 2.41
CA GLU A 149 7.20 18.34 3.19
C GLU A 149 7.09 19.82 2.84
N THR A 150 6.80 20.18 1.58
CA THR A 150 6.47 21.56 1.20
C THR A 150 5.24 22.06 1.95
N ASP A 151 4.17 21.26 2.00
CA ASP A 151 2.96 21.60 2.75
C ASP A 151 3.20 21.66 4.27
N ALA A 152 4.05 20.80 4.80
CA ALA A 152 4.41 20.80 6.21
C ALA A 152 5.26 22.02 6.60
N ALA A 153 6.26 22.35 5.78
CA ALA A 153 7.13 23.51 5.95
C ALA A 153 6.33 24.82 5.88
N ARG A 154 5.39 24.93 4.93
CA ARG A 154 4.47 26.06 4.81
C ARG A 154 3.65 26.26 6.08
N ARG A 155 3.07 25.18 6.65
CA ARG A 155 2.26 25.27 7.87
C ARG A 155 3.09 25.62 9.12
N SER A 156 4.32 25.12 9.19
CA SER A 156 5.18 25.30 10.38
C SER A 156 6.02 26.59 10.33
N GLY A 157 6.15 27.23 9.15
CA GLY A 157 7.05 28.37 8.95
C GLY A 157 8.53 27.98 9.09
N ARG A 158 8.88 26.70 8.86
CA ARG A 158 10.25 26.19 8.97
C ARG A 158 10.90 26.02 7.60
N PRO A 159 12.23 26.14 7.52
CA PRO A 159 12.94 26.02 6.27
C PRO A 159 12.90 24.58 5.74
N LEU A 160 12.80 24.46 4.43
CA LEU A 160 12.94 23.22 3.66
C LEU A 160 14.10 23.39 2.70
N SER A 161 15.08 22.48 2.74
CA SER A 161 16.18 22.44 1.78
C SER A 161 16.00 21.26 0.83
N LEU A 162 16.16 21.52 -0.45
CA LEU A 162 16.16 20.54 -1.52
C LEU A 162 17.53 20.54 -2.21
N LEU A 163 18.13 19.36 -2.30
CA LEU A 163 19.38 19.15 -3.01
C LEU A 163 19.12 18.30 -4.26
N LEU A 164 19.69 18.67 -5.39
CA LEU A 164 19.84 17.84 -6.57
C LEU A 164 21.32 17.54 -6.77
N VAL A 165 21.64 16.27 -6.94
CA VAL A 165 23.01 15.75 -7.00
C VAL A 165 23.19 15.00 -8.31
N ASP A 166 24.25 15.30 -9.02
CA ASP A 166 24.60 14.69 -10.31
C ASP A 166 26.01 14.10 -10.24
N VAL A 167 26.18 12.89 -10.77
CA VAL A 167 27.50 12.24 -10.82
C VAL A 167 28.24 12.71 -12.07
N ASP A 168 29.32 13.45 -11.87
CA ASP A 168 30.06 14.06 -12.95
C ASP A 168 30.63 13.03 -13.93
N HIS A 169 30.44 13.30 -15.23
CA HIS A 169 30.96 12.49 -16.32
C HIS A 169 30.56 11.01 -16.30
N PHE A 170 29.41 10.66 -15.66
CA PHE A 170 28.97 9.27 -15.46
C PHE A 170 28.87 8.48 -16.76
N LYS A 171 28.42 9.09 -17.87
CA LYS A 171 28.37 8.44 -19.18
C LYS A 171 29.77 8.03 -19.64
N SER A 172 30.75 8.94 -19.59
CA SER A 172 32.15 8.65 -19.93
C SER A 172 32.74 7.54 -19.06
N TYR A 173 32.31 7.48 -17.80
CA TYR A 173 32.70 6.44 -16.87
C TYR A 173 32.17 5.06 -17.31
N ASN A 174 30.89 4.98 -17.69
CA ASN A 174 30.28 3.76 -18.23
C ASN A 174 30.96 3.33 -19.55
N ASP A 175 31.26 4.29 -20.44
CA ASP A 175 31.90 4.01 -21.74
C ASP A 175 33.33 3.48 -21.55
N THR A 176 34.03 3.91 -20.49
CA THR A 176 35.42 3.51 -20.22
C THR A 176 35.51 2.20 -19.43
N TYR A 177 34.67 2.00 -18.40
CA TYR A 177 34.81 0.91 -17.44
C TYR A 177 33.63 -0.09 -17.45
N GLY A 178 32.65 0.15 -18.31
CA GLY A 178 31.45 -0.68 -18.44
C GLY A 178 30.36 -0.40 -17.36
N HIS A 179 29.14 -0.77 -17.70
CA HIS A 179 27.96 -0.53 -16.85
C HIS A 179 28.05 -1.17 -15.47
N TYR A 180 28.70 -2.32 -15.32
CA TYR A 180 28.88 -2.96 -14.03
C TYR A 180 29.62 -2.07 -13.02
N VAL A 181 30.67 -1.37 -13.50
CA VAL A 181 31.42 -0.43 -12.66
C VAL A 181 30.60 0.82 -12.39
N GLY A 182 29.86 1.32 -13.37
CA GLY A 182 28.92 2.43 -13.18
C GLY A 182 27.86 2.12 -12.13
N ASP A 183 27.30 0.92 -12.13
CA ASP A 183 26.36 0.47 -11.08
C ASP A 183 26.98 0.49 -9.68
N ARG A 184 28.27 0.15 -9.56
CA ARG A 184 29.00 0.25 -8.28
C ARG A 184 29.20 1.69 -7.86
N VAL A 185 29.49 2.61 -8.80
CA VAL A 185 29.55 4.05 -8.56
C VAL A 185 28.24 4.53 -7.95
N LEU A 186 27.12 4.23 -8.62
CA LEU A 186 25.81 4.66 -8.16
C LEU A 186 25.45 4.10 -6.76
N ARG A 187 25.75 2.84 -6.48
CA ARG A 187 25.55 2.25 -5.15
C ARG A 187 26.42 2.94 -4.08
N GLN A 188 27.65 3.26 -4.40
CA GLN A 188 28.54 3.92 -3.44
C GLN A 188 28.09 5.35 -3.14
N VAL A 189 27.75 6.14 -4.17
CA VAL A 189 27.19 7.49 -4.00
C VAL A 189 25.90 7.42 -3.18
N ALA A 190 25.00 6.49 -3.50
CA ALA A 190 23.75 6.28 -2.77
C ALA A 190 23.99 5.98 -1.29
N ASN A 191 24.92 5.07 -0.96
CA ASN A 191 25.27 4.73 0.42
C ASN A 191 25.84 5.94 1.15
N THR A 192 26.67 6.76 0.48
CA THR A 192 27.25 7.98 1.08
C THR A 192 26.16 9.02 1.39
N ILE A 193 25.18 9.17 0.49
CA ILE A 193 24.03 10.06 0.71
C ILE A 193 23.17 9.53 1.86
N ASP A 194 22.82 8.24 1.88
CA ASP A 194 21.98 7.60 2.91
C ASP A 194 22.63 7.71 4.29
N ASP A 195 23.94 7.55 4.36
CA ASP A 195 24.71 7.70 5.59
C ASP A 195 24.69 9.13 6.17
N LEU A 196 24.46 10.14 5.34
CA LEU A 196 24.39 11.54 5.75
C LEU A 196 22.95 11.99 6.02
N THR A 197 21.94 11.30 5.52
CA THR A 197 20.51 11.61 5.65
C THR A 197 19.84 10.71 6.69
N ARG A 198 20.22 10.84 7.96
CA ARG A 198 19.77 9.91 9.03
C ARG A 198 18.58 10.41 9.86
N ARG A 199 18.12 11.65 9.67
CA ARG A 199 16.96 12.13 10.40
C ARG A 199 15.69 11.44 9.90
N PRO A 200 14.69 11.18 10.75
CA PRO A 200 13.49 10.41 10.36
C PRO A 200 12.69 11.01 9.19
N ARG A 201 12.82 12.31 8.95
CA ARG A 201 12.12 13.03 7.89
C ARG A 201 12.98 13.35 6.68
N ASP A 202 14.31 13.16 6.77
CA ASP A 202 15.19 13.29 5.62
C ASP A 202 14.86 12.22 4.61
N LEU A 203 14.91 12.55 3.33
CA LEU A 203 14.73 11.58 2.25
C LEU A 203 15.86 11.70 1.23
N ALA A 204 16.56 10.60 1.01
CA ALA A 204 17.45 10.42 -0.12
C ALA A 204 16.75 9.59 -1.21
N ALA A 205 16.84 10.04 -2.45
CA ALA A 205 16.21 9.38 -3.59
C ALA A 205 17.15 9.32 -4.79
N ARG A 206 17.01 8.28 -5.59
CA ARG A 206 17.54 8.27 -6.96
C ARG A 206 16.44 8.78 -7.89
N PHE A 207 16.70 9.95 -8.49
CA PHE A 207 15.71 10.63 -9.32
C PHE A 207 15.68 10.06 -10.76
N GLY A 208 16.84 9.68 -11.30
CA GLY A 208 16.97 9.03 -12.60
C GLY A 208 18.45 8.82 -12.95
N GLY A 209 18.77 7.88 -13.82
CA GLY A 209 20.13 7.69 -14.32
C GLY A 209 21.24 7.81 -13.27
N ASP A 210 21.97 8.90 -13.34
CA ASP A 210 23.05 9.35 -12.46
C ASP A 210 22.66 10.49 -11.51
N GLU A 211 21.37 10.82 -11.45
CA GLU A 211 20.84 11.92 -10.65
C GLU A 211 20.24 11.42 -9.34
N PHE A 212 20.57 12.12 -8.25
CA PHE A 212 20.00 11.89 -6.93
C PHE A 212 19.36 13.18 -6.41
N ALA A 213 18.40 13.03 -5.50
CA ALA A 213 17.74 14.14 -4.85
C ALA A 213 17.66 13.90 -3.34
N VAL A 214 17.79 14.98 -2.55
CA VAL A 214 17.70 14.90 -1.10
C VAL A 214 16.76 15.98 -0.58
N ILE A 215 15.78 15.57 0.22
CA ILE A 215 14.84 16.46 0.91
C ILE A 215 15.28 16.55 2.36
N LEU A 216 15.50 17.76 2.86
CA LEU A 216 15.92 18.04 4.23
C LEU A 216 14.92 18.99 4.92
N PRO A 217 13.88 18.45 5.55
CA PRO A 217 12.92 19.24 6.30
C PRO A 217 13.57 19.91 7.54
N ASP A 218 13.01 21.04 7.94
CA ASP A 218 13.46 21.81 9.10
C ASP A 218 14.99 22.12 9.08
N THR A 219 15.57 22.27 7.88
CA THR A 219 17.00 22.44 7.69
C THR A 219 17.28 23.77 6.98
N PRO A 220 17.96 24.71 7.65
CA PRO A 220 18.37 25.97 7.02
C PRO A 220 19.55 25.74 6.06
N GLN A 221 19.79 26.69 5.16
CA GLN A 221 20.83 26.62 4.14
C GLN A 221 22.22 26.24 4.69
N ALA A 222 22.62 26.82 5.83
CA ALA A 222 23.89 26.47 6.45
C ALA A 222 24.00 24.97 6.81
N GLY A 223 22.90 24.38 7.30
CA GLY A 223 22.85 22.93 7.58
C GLY A 223 22.89 22.07 6.31
N ALA A 224 22.22 22.51 5.25
CA ALA A 224 22.28 21.84 3.96
C ALA A 224 23.68 21.90 3.35
N VAL A 225 24.35 23.07 3.43
CA VAL A 225 25.74 23.26 2.98
C VAL A 225 26.71 22.36 3.73
N GLN A 226 26.60 22.23 5.05
CA GLN A 226 27.45 21.31 5.83
C GLN A 226 27.32 19.85 5.38
N LEU A 227 26.08 19.42 5.07
CA LEU A 227 25.84 18.08 4.52
C LEU A 227 26.49 17.94 3.14
N ILE A 228 26.34 18.93 2.27
CA ILE A 228 26.94 18.94 0.92
C ILE A 228 28.46 18.84 1.00
N GLU A 229 29.12 19.66 1.81
CA GLU A 229 30.57 19.64 2.01
C GLU A 229 31.05 18.28 2.50
N SER A 230 30.30 17.68 3.44
CA SER A 230 30.58 16.33 3.92
C SER A 230 30.42 15.27 2.82
N LEU A 231 29.40 15.41 1.97
CA LEU A 231 29.15 14.51 0.84
C LEU A 231 30.27 14.58 -0.21
N LEU A 232 30.63 15.80 -0.62
CA LEU A 232 31.72 16.03 -1.57
C LEU A 232 33.06 15.50 -1.03
N ALA A 233 33.38 15.81 0.22
CA ALA A 233 34.64 15.37 0.85
C ALA A 233 34.71 13.84 0.93
N ARG A 234 33.65 13.16 1.38
CA ARG A 234 33.60 11.68 1.46
C ARG A 234 33.68 11.03 0.09
N THR A 235 32.96 11.56 -0.91
CA THR A 235 32.98 11.00 -2.27
C THR A 235 34.38 11.11 -2.89
N ARG A 236 35.06 12.24 -2.74
CA ARG A 236 36.46 12.44 -3.21
C ARG A 236 37.45 11.47 -2.55
N GLN A 237 37.26 11.21 -1.23
CA GLN A 237 38.16 10.32 -0.48
C GLN A 237 37.94 8.83 -0.81
N GLN A 238 36.71 8.43 -1.09
CA GLN A 238 36.38 7.00 -1.21
C GLN A 238 36.92 6.37 -2.50
N GLY A 239 36.98 7.09 -3.63
CA GLY A 239 37.34 6.54 -4.92
C GLY A 239 36.68 5.18 -5.23
N ILE A 240 36.59 4.74 -6.44
CA ILE A 240 36.10 3.39 -6.75
C ILE A 240 37.26 2.57 -7.33
N THR A 241 37.42 1.35 -6.80
CA THR A 241 38.33 0.39 -7.39
C THR A 241 37.77 -0.06 -8.73
N VAL A 242 38.41 0.37 -9.81
CA VAL A 242 38.19 -0.08 -11.18
C VAL A 242 39.15 -1.21 -11.55
N ASP A 243 39.26 -1.57 -12.81
CA ASP A 243 40.04 -2.69 -13.28
C ASP A 243 41.48 -2.75 -12.68
N ARG A 244 41.93 -3.94 -12.29
CA ARG A 244 43.25 -4.25 -11.71
C ARG A 244 43.68 -3.44 -10.47
N GLY A 245 42.69 -3.01 -9.62
CA GLY A 245 43.00 -2.30 -8.38
C GLY A 245 43.29 -0.81 -8.55
N ARG A 246 43.05 -0.23 -9.72
CA ARG A 246 43.11 1.23 -9.90
C ARG A 246 41.92 1.89 -9.20
N LEU A 247 42.19 2.98 -8.51
CA LEU A 247 41.15 3.85 -7.94
C LEU A 247 40.77 4.91 -8.98
N ALA A 248 39.53 4.96 -9.38
CA ALA A 248 38.98 6.09 -10.13
C ALA A 248 38.28 7.04 -9.16
N GLN A 249 38.55 8.33 -9.33
CA GLN A 249 37.90 9.37 -8.55
C GLN A 249 36.48 9.62 -9.09
N ILE A 250 35.54 9.81 -8.18
CA ILE A 250 34.17 10.22 -8.48
C ILE A 250 34.04 11.65 -7.98
N SER A 251 33.47 12.52 -8.79
CA SER A 251 33.05 13.83 -8.36
C SER A 251 31.55 13.98 -8.51
N LEU A 252 30.99 14.86 -7.71
CA LEU A 252 29.59 15.20 -7.68
C LEU A 252 29.41 16.69 -7.88
N THR A 253 28.38 17.06 -8.62
CA THR A 253 27.92 18.44 -8.72
C THR A 253 26.55 18.55 -8.06
N ILE A 254 26.36 19.59 -7.24
CA ILE A 254 25.17 19.69 -6.39
C ILE A 254 24.55 21.07 -6.53
N GLY A 255 23.23 21.09 -6.77
CA GLY A 255 22.39 22.28 -6.65
C GLY A 255 21.59 22.22 -5.37
N VAL A 256 21.54 23.31 -4.59
CA VAL A 256 20.72 23.39 -3.38
C VAL A 256 19.82 24.62 -3.40
N TYR A 257 18.57 24.38 -3.06
CA TYR A 257 17.60 25.45 -2.82
C TYR A 257 17.03 25.33 -1.41
N THR A 258 17.02 26.46 -0.68
CA THR A 258 16.47 26.51 0.68
C THR A 258 15.44 27.63 0.78
N VAL A 259 14.24 27.29 1.24
CA VAL A 259 13.15 28.24 1.36
C VAL A 259 12.27 27.93 2.57
N VAL A 260 11.60 28.92 3.12
CA VAL A 260 10.40 28.75 3.92
C VAL A 260 9.21 28.94 2.98
N PRO A 261 8.53 27.84 2.55
CA PRO A 261 7.55 27.92 1.48
C PRO A 261 6.35 28.79 1.84
N SER A 262 5.95 29.69 0.95
CA SER A 262 4.74 30.50 1.01
C SER A 262 3.53 29.76 0.43
N ALA A 263 2.36 30.38 0.45
CA ALA A 263 1.14 29.82 -0.15
C ALA A 263 1.23 29.67 -1.68
N GLN A 264 2.12 30.42 -2.32
CA GLN A 264 2.27 30.43 -3.79
C GLN A 264 3.34 29.46 -4.28
N ASP A 265 4.27 29.03 -3.42
CA ASP A 265 5.36 28.14 -3.78
C ASP A 265 4.84 26.70 -3.97
N THR A 266 5.10 26.13 -5.14
CA THR A 266 4.78 24.72 -5.46
C THR A 266 6.02 23.85 -5.35
N PRO A 267 5.88 22.52 -5.19
CA PRO A 267 7.02 21.60 -5.24
C PRO A 267 7.82 21.71 -6.56
N SER A 268 7.16 22.06 -7.66
CA SER A 268 7.81 22.28 -8.97
C SER A 268 8.74 23.49 -8.92
N ASP A 269 8.30 24.59 -8.30
CA ASP A 269 9.12 25.79 -8.18
C ASP A 269 10.39 25.53 -7.36
N LEU A 270 10.27 24.72 -6.28
CA LEU A 270 11.40 24.32 -5.47
C LEU A 270 12.39 23.46 -6.27
N PHE A 271 11.86 22.53 -7.06
CA PHE A 271 12.67 21.67 -7.91
C PHE A 271 13.39 22.48 -8.98
N GLU A 272 12.70 23.37 -9.69
CA GLU A 272 13.26 24.23 -10.72
C GLU A 272 14.37 25.15 -10.18
N ALA A 273 14.18 25.69 -8.97
CA ALA A 273 15.21 26.52 -8.31
C ALA A 273 16.46 25.72 -7.95
N ALA A 274 16.29 24.47 -7.45
CA ALA A 274 17.41 23.57 -7.17
C ALA A 274 18.13 23.12 -8.46
N ASP A 275 17.36 22.87 -9.53
CA ASP A 275 17.91 22.51 -10.85
C ASP A 275 18.72 23.67 -11.45
N ALA A 276 18.19 24.89 -11.38
CA ALA A 276 18.92 26.09 -11.80
C ALA A 276 20.22 26.27 -11.00
N ALA A 277 20.23 25.95 -9.71
CA ALA A 277 21.45 25.96 -8.91
C ALA A 277 22.41 24.86 -9.35
N LEU A 278 21.93 23.64 -9.64
CA LEU A 278 22.76 22.53 -10.17
C LEU A 278 23.39 22.91 -11.51
N TYR A 279 22.62 23.53 -12.39
CA TYR A 279 23.13 24.01 -13.67
C TYR A 279 24.29 25.02 -13.49
N ARG A 280 24.13 26.00 -12.60
CA ARG A 280 25.20 26.96 -12.28
C ARG A 280 26.46 26.26 -11.74
N ALA A 281 26.31 25.26 -10.89
CA ALA A 281 27.42 24.48 -10.38
C ALA A 281 28.15 23.68 -11.50
N LYS A 282 27.40 23.14 -12.47
CA LYS A 282 27.97 22.46 -13.66
C LYS A 282 28.77 23.45 -14.54
N GLU A 283 28.28 24.66 -14.73
CA GLU A 283 28.99 25.73 -15.49
C GLU A 283 30.22 26.25 -14.74
N ALA A 284 30.22 26.26 -13.41
CA ALA A 284 31.35 26.68 -12.59
C ALA A 284 32.54 25.68 -12.61
N GLY A 285 32.42 24.56 -13.32
CA GLY A 285 33.53 23.60 -13.53
C GLY A 285 33.28 22.24 -12.88
N ARG A 286 32.11 21.96 -12.35
CA ARG A 286 31.74 20.70 -11.68
C ARG A 286 32.49 20.45 -10.37
N ASP A 287 32.36 19.27 -9.78
CA ASP A 287 32.96 18.88 -8.49
C ASP A 287 32.78 19.95 -7.40
N THR A 288 31.59 20.55 -7.34
CA THR A 288 31.22 21.70 -6.49
C THR A 288 29.73 21.76 -6.26
N TYR A 289 29.31 22.78 -5.53
CA TYR A 289 27.88 23.07 -5.38
C TYR A 289 27.55 24.54 -5.67
N SER A 290 26.28 24.81 -5.96
CA SER A 290 25.73 26.15 -5.99
C SER A 290 24.44 26.20 -5.13
N ALA A 291 24.28 27.29 -4.40
CA ALA A 291 23.12 27.51 -3.56
C ALA A 291 22.22 28.62 -4.12
N ASP A 292 20.91 28.46 -3.94
CA ASP A 292 19.91 29.47 -4.22
C ASP A 292 18.95 29.58 -3.02
N PRO A 293 18.72 30.75 -2.44
CA PRO A 293 19.46 31.97 -2.67
C PRO A 293 20.96 31.80 -2.35
N PRO A 294 21.86 32.66 -2.89
CA PRO A 294 23.28 32.58 -2.55
C PRO A 294 23.47 32.73 -1.03
N PRO A 295 24.49 32.03 -0.43
CA PRO A 295 24.75 32.16 0.99
C PRO A 295 25.03 33.63 1.36
N ILE A 296 24.40 34.08 2.42
CA ILE A 296 24.71 35.41 2.99
C ILE A 296 26.10 35.29 3.61
N ILE A 297 27.09 35.96 2.99
CA ILE A 297 28.50 36.04 3.47
C ILE A 297 28.57 36.91 4.68
#